data_1636273ac4d7ee3052fa7d1ecbaaabd3
#
_entry.id   1636273ac4d7ee3052fa7d1ecbaaabd3
#
_cell.length_a   1.000
_cell.length_b   1.000
_cell.length_c   1.000
_cell.angle_alpha   90.00
_cell.angle_beta   90.00
_cell.angle_gamma   90.00
#
_symmetry.space_group_name_H-M   'P 1'
#
loop_
_entity.id
_entity.type
_entity.pdbx_description
1 polymer ?
#
loop_
_entity_poly.entity_id
_entity_poly.type
_entity_poly.pdbx_seq_one_letter_code
_entity_poly.pdbx_strand_id
1 'polypeptide(L)'
;MLLSIDVGIKNLAMCLIDPGTKKIKQWEVDGVPPNHSDGLYLSLIKHLNKKPWIHESRQVLIEKQPDRNKGMKSVEHLIHAYLLTRDETREVIIWDARFKVPDIAGPGKTKYAARKAASVERARKFIQDTNPEWVAYFDKHKKKDDLADTVMQALSYINRTGAPKADDPPKKEKKLTARKPTENQKRTKYSKANLAYLLKTGAKQDARFNKDLARYYKDLAELKADFQV
;
A
#
# COMPACT_ATOMS: atom_id res chain seq x y z
N MET A 1 5.06 16.13 -2.77
CA MET A 1 5.81 15.04 -3.43
C MET A 1 4.96 13.79 -3.45
N LEU A 2 5.13 12.96 -4.49
CA LEU A 2 4.52 11.63 -4.65
C LEU A 2 5.63 10.58 -4.54
N LEU A 3 5.46 9.62 -3.64
CA LEU A 3 6.33 8.45 -3.51
C LEU A 3 5.66 7.25 -4.19
N SER A 4 6.36 6.58 -5.09
CA SER A 4 5.91 5.36 -5.76
C SER A 4 6.79 4.19 -5.33
N ILE A 5 6.17 3.11 -4.85
CA ILE A 5 6.84 1.94 -4.29
C ILE A 5 6.44 0.70 -5.07
N ASP A 6 7.43 -0.01 -5.61
CA ASP A 6 7.30 -1.36 -6.14
C ASP A 6 7.79 -2.36 -5.07
N VAL A 7 6.89 -3.23 -4.62
CA VAL A 7 7.10 -4.03 -3.40
C VAL A 7 7.93 -5.28 -3.70
N GLY A 8 9.09 -5.37 -3.09
CA GLY A 8 9.96 -6.53 -3.16
C GLY A 8 10.88 -6.64 -1.95
N ILE A 9 11.23 -7.85 -1.52
CA ILE A 9 12.20 -8.06 -0.43
C ILE A 9 13.63 -7.93 -0.97
N LYS A 10 13.90 -8.57 -2.12
CA LYS A 10 15.23 -8.53 -2.75
C LYS A 10 15.47 -7.26 -3.56
N ASN A 11 14.41 -6.69 -4.09
CA ASN A 11 14.43 -5.50 -4.91
C ASN A 11 13.24 -4.64 -4.51
N LEU A 12 13.40 -3.85 -3.46
CA LEU A 12 12.44 -2.81 -3.08
C LEU A 12 12.79 -1.57 -3.88
N ALA A 13 11.94 -1.20 -4.83
CA ALA A 13 12.18 -0.02 -5.65
C ALA A 13 11.29 1.14 -5.23
N MET A 14 11.85 2.34 -5.20
CA MET A 14 11.16 3.54 -4.78
C MET A 14 11.55 4.73 -5.65
N CYS A 15 10.54 5.57 -5.99
CA CYS A 15 10.71 6.79 -6.75
C CYS A 15 9.96 7.92 -6.05
N LEU A 16 10.67 8.96 -5.64
CA LEU A 16 10.11 10.21 -5.15
C LEU A 16 10.09 11.22 -6.30
N ILE A 17 8.90 11.61 -6.72
CA ILE A 17 8.68 12.47 -7.89
C ILE A 17 7.78 13.66 -7.53
N ASP A 18 8.06 14.81 -8.12
CA ASP A 18 7.15 15.95 -8.08
C ASP A 18 6.01 15.75 -9.09
N PRO A 19 4.75 15.65 -8.66
CA PRO A 19 3.65 15.36 -9.57
C PRO A 19 3.33 16.49 -10.55
N GLY A 20 3.68 17.73 -10.21
CA GLY A 20 3.46 18.91 -11.08
C GLY A 20 4.49 19.02 -12.18
N THR A 21 5.77 18.97 -11.81
CA THR A 21 6.90 19.12 -12.74
C THR A 21 7.38 17.81 -13.34
N LYS A 22 6.98 16.68 -12.77
CA LYS A 22 7.44 15.33 -13.10
C LYS A 22 8.96 15.15 -12.92
N LYS A 23 9.58 15.99 -12.08
CA LYS A 23 11.00 15.83 -11.73
C LYS A 23 11.20 14.78 -10.65
N ILE A 24 12.12 13.87 -10.90
CA ILE A 24 12.51 12.81 -9.95
C ILE A 24 13.49 13.43 -8.95
N LYS A 25 13.18 13.32 -7.66
CA LYS A 25 14.03 13.80 -6.56
C LYS A 25 14.94 12.70 -6.01
N GLN A 26 14.36 11.51 -5.84
CA GLN A 26 15.09 10.32 -5.39
C GLN A 26 14.56 9.10 -6.14
N TRP A 27 15.47 8.21 -6.52
CA TRP A 27 15.12 6.99 -7.23
C TRP A 27 16.12 5.89 -6.91
N GLU A 28 15.64 4.79 -6.39
CA GLU A 28 16.52 3.70 -6.01
C GLU A 28 15.83 2.34 -6.08
N VAL A 29 16.62 1.29 -6.21
CA VAL A 29 16.24 -0.09 -5.99
C VAL A 29 17.31 -0.77 -5.16
N ASP A 30 16.91 -1.32 -4.02
CA ASP A 30 17.80 -2.09 -3.15
C ASP A 30 17.04 -3.20 -2.42
N GLY A 31 17.78 -4.12 -1.82
CA GLY A 31 17.19 -5.22 -1.05
C GLY A 31 17.11 -4.91 0.43
N VAL A 32 16.07 -5.40 1.06
CA VAL A 32 16.03 -5.46 2.53
C VAL A 32 17.13 -6.40 2.99
N PRO A 33 18.11 -5.94 3.77
CA PRO A 33 19.20 -6.80 4.24
C PRO A 33 18.66 -7.99 5.01
N PRO A 34 19.07 -9.22 4.69
CA PRO A 34 18.69 -10.38 5.47
C PRO A 34 19.33 -10.26 6.86
N ASN A 35 18.49 -10.10 7.87
CA ASN A 35 18.93 -10.20 9.25
C ASN A 35 18.12 -11.30 9.95
N HIS A 36 18.76 -12.42 10.17
CA HIS A 36 18.14 -13.60 10.72
C HIS A 36 17.65 -13.42 12.17
N SER A 37 18.33 -12.57 12.94
CA SER A 37 17.97 -12.29 14.34
C SER A 37 16.73 -11.40 14.47
N ASP A 38 16.54 -10.45 13.54
CA ASP A 38 15.44 -9.48 13.59
C ASP A 38 14.18 -9.98 12.91
N GLY A 39 14.30 -10.96 12.03
CA GLY A 39 13.24 -11.36 11.13
C GLY A 39 12.94 -10.30 10.05
N LEU A 40 12.08 -10.68 9.09
CA LEU A 40 11.80 -9.86 7.92
C LEU A 40 11.23 -8.47 8.26
N TYR A 41 10.28 -8.43 9.17
CA TYR A 41 9.51 -7.21 9.43
C TYR A 41 10.35 -6.14 10.12
N LEU A 42 11.12 -6.53 11.14
CA LEU A 42 12.01 -5.58 11.82
C LEU A 42 13.15 -5.12 10.89
N SER A 43 13.69 -6.02 10.07
CA SER A 43 14.69 -5.69 9.06
C SER A 43 14.15 -4.68 8.05
N LEU A 44 12.90 -4.84 7.58
CA LEU A 44 12.26 -3.89 6.70
C LEU A 44 12.05 -2.53 7.35
N ILE A 45 11.58 -2.48 8.60
CA ILE A 45 11.42 -1.22 9.35
C ILE A 45 12.78 -0.51 9.50
N LYS A 46 13.83 -1.23 9.90
CA LYS A 46 15.18 -0.67 10.00
C LYS A 46 15.71 -0.17 8.65
N HIS A 47 15.37 -0.86 7.57
CA HIS A 47 15.73 -0.47 6.22
C HIS A 47 15.01 0.83 5.78
N LEU A 48 13.72 0.94 6.01
CA LEU A 48 12.94 2.15 5.74
C LEU A 48 13.39 3.34 6.59
N ASN A 49 13.77 3.11 7.86
CA ASN A 49 14.30 4.17 8.75
C ASN A 49 15.60 4.80 8.24
N LYS A 50 16.37 4.09 7.40
CA LYS A 50 17.58 4.64 6.76
C LYS A 50 17.31 5.58 5.58
N LYS A 51 16.04 5.75 5.21
CA LYS A 51 15.59 6.53 4.04
C LYS A 51 14.67 7.69 4.47
N PRO A 52 15.22 8.72 5.14
CA PRO A 52 14.40 9.82 5.65
C PRO A 52 13.61 10.55 4.55
N TRP A 53 14.11 10.55 3.31
CA TRP A 53 13.48 11.19 2.15
C TRP A 53 12.11 10.62 1.78
N ILE A 54 11.78 9.37 2.18
CA ILE A 54 10.43 8.82 1.95
C ILE A 54 9.35 9.60 2.70
N HIS A 55 9.74 10.31 3.76
CA HIS A 55 8.83 11.11 4.58
C HIS A 55 8.53 12.49 3.98
N GLU A 56 9.24 12.91 2.92
CA GLU A 56 8.93 14.13 2.17
C GLU A 56 7.67 13.99 1.31
N SER A 57 7.17 12.76 1.15
CA SER A 57 5.97 12.50 0.37
C SER A 57 4.70 12.72 1.17
N ARG A 58 3.74 13.45 0.59
CA ARG A 58 2.38 13.57 1.11
C ARG A 58 1.47 12.45 0.59
N GLN A 59 1.72 12.01 -0.63
CA GLN A 59 1.01 10.91 -1.28
C GLN A 59 1.97 9.75 -1.54
N VAL A 60 1.51 8.54 -1.30
CA VAL A 60 2.30 7.32 -1.54
C VAL A 60 1.47 6.31 -2.33
N LEU A 61 2.06 5.79 -3.39
CA LEU A 61 1.53 4.67 -4.16
C LEU A 61 2.31 3.42 -3.77
N ILE A 62 1.63 2.40 -3.32
CA ILE A 62 2.21 1.07 -3.10
C ILE A 62 1.62 0.14 -4.15
N GLU A 63 2.46 -0.58 -4.90
CA GLU A 63 1.98 -1.57 -5.85
C GLU A 63 1.18 -2.65 -5.15
N LYS A 64 -0.04 -2.91 -5.66
CA LYS A 64 -0.91 -3.95 -5.16
C LYS A 64 -0.29 -5.33 -5.37
N GLN A 65 -0.05 -6.03 -4.30
CA GLN A 65 0.45 -7.40 -4.36
C GLN A 65 -0.69 -8.43 -4.51
N PRO A 66 -0.48 -9.50 -5.28
CA PRO A 66 -1.49 -10.56 -5.44
C PRO A 66 -1.80 -11.27 -4.12
N ASP A 67 -3.08 -11.50 -3.81
CA ASP A 67 -3.51 -12.14 -2.57
C ASP A 67 -2.98 -13.58 -2.42
N ARG A 68 -2.68 -14.26 -3.53
CA ARG A 68 -2.02 -15.57 -3.55
C ARG A 68 -0.59 -15.53 -3.02
N ASN A 69 0.09 -14.39 -3.09
CA ASN A 69 1.44 -14.19 -2.56
C ASN A 69 1.37 -13.58 -1.16
N LYS A 70 1.00 -14.39 -0.17
CA LYS A 70 0.80 -13.94 1.20
C LYS A 70 2.01 -13.23 1.80
N GLY A 71 3.24 -13.67 1.47
CA GLY A 71 4.46 -13.05 1.96
C GLY A 71 4.62 -11.61 1.44
N MET A 72 4.46 -11.39 0.14
CA MET A 72 4.54 -10.04 -0.43
C MET A 72 3.36 -9.16 0.01
N LYS A 73 2.18 -9.75 0.20
CA LYS A 73 1.02 -9.06 0.74
C LYS A 73 1.26 -8.56 2.17
N SER A 74 1.93 -9.36 3.00
CA SER A 74 2.33 -8.93 4.35
C SER A 74 3.34 -7.77 4.32
N VAL A 75 4.28 -7.79 3.36
CA VAL A 75 5.24 -6.68 3.16
C VAL A 75 4.50 -5.41 2.72
N GLU A 76 3.57 -5.49 1.76
CA GLU A 76 2.70 -4.37 1.35
C GLU A 76 1.98 -3.74 2.55
N HIS A 77 1.35 -4.58 3.39
CA HIS A 77 0.62 -4.09 4.57
C HIS A 77 1.56 -3.48 5.61
N LEU A 78 2.77 -4.03 5.81
CA LEU A 78 3.73 -3.46 6.74
C LEU A 78 4.23 -2.08 6.27
N ILE A 79 4.57 -1.93 4.98
CA ILE A 79 4.97 -0.64 4.41
C ILE A 79 3.83 0.37 4.58
N HIS A 80 2.59 -0.03 4.28
CA HIS A 80 1.41 0.82 4.45
C HIS A 80 1.26 1.29 5.90
N ALA A 81 1.28 0.36 6.86
CA ALA A 81 1.17 0.67 8.28
C ALA A 81 2.32 1.54 8.77
N TYR A 82 3.56 1.24 8.36
CA TYR A 82 4.75 2.02 8.71
C TYR A 82 4.61 3.48 8.29
N LEU A 83 4.13 3.73 7.07
CA LEU A 83 3.97 5.09 6.57
C LEU A 83 2.90 5.88 7.33
N LEU A 84 1.76 5.26 7.65
CA LEU A 84 0.67 5.89 8.41
C LEU A 84 1.03 6.12 9.88
N THR A 85 1.81 5.24 10.49
CA THR A 85 2.26 5.44 11.89
C THR A 85 3.24 6.59 12.04
N ARG A 86 3.92 7.00 10.97
CA ARG A 86 4.81 8.16 10.94
C ARG A 86 4.10 9.48 10.67
N ASP A 87 3.02 9.40 9.88
CA ASP A 87 2.19 10.56 9.54
C ASP A 87 0.80 10.06 9.12
N GLU A 88 -0.17 10.19 10.01
CA GLU A 88 -1.57 9.76 9.80
C GLU A 88 -2.30 10.60 8.74
N THR A 89 -1.78 11.79 8.42
CA THR A 89 -2.37 12.66 7.39
C THR A 89 -1.92 12.29 5.98
N ARG A 90 -0.98 11.35 5.85
CA ARG A 90 -0.45 10.88 4.57
C ARG A 90 -1.48 10.06 3.80
N GLU A 91 -1.64 10.37 2.53
CA GLU A 91 -2.51 9.59 1.65
C GLU A 91 -1.72 8.38 1.09
N VAL A 92 -2.02 7.19 1.58
CA VAL A 92 -1.41 5.93 1.10
C VAL A 92 -2.40 5.16 0.25
N ILE A 93 -2.04 4.93 -1.01
CA ILE A 93 -2.91 4.35 -2.05
C ILE A 93 -2.31 3.03 -2.53
N ILE A 94 -3.08 1.96 -2.48
CA ILE A 94 -2.73 0.68 -3.10
C ILE A 94 -3.09 0.76 -4.59
N TRP A 95 -2.08 0.73 -5.47
CA TRP A 95 -2.23 0.96 -6.90
C TRP A 95 -2.08 -0.34 -7.70
N ASP A 96 -2.98 -0.56 -8.64
CA ASP A 96 -2.99 -1.80 -9.44
C ASP A 96 -1.94 -1.72 -10.57
N ALA A 97 -1.06 -2.72 -10.64
CA ALA A 97 0.01 -2.83 -11.62
C ALA A 97 -0.46 -2.79 -13.09
N ARG A 98 -1.72 -3.18 -13.38
CA ARG A 98 -2.30 -3.12 -14.74
C ARG A 98 -2.31 -1.71 -15.34
N PHE A 99 -2.24 -0.68 -14.51
CA PHE A 99 -2.25 0.70 -14.95
C PHE A 99 -0.87 1.23 -15.38
N LYS A 100 0.23 0.50 -15.10
CA LYS A 100 1.59 0.90 -15.50
C LYS A 100 1.74 0.92 -17.03
N VAL A 101 1.23 -0.12 -17.70
CA VAL A 101 1.28 -0.31 -19.15
C VAL A 101 -0.09 -0.82 -19.65
N PRO A 102 -1.11 0.03 -19.71
CA PRO A 102 -2.50 -0.38 -19.92
C PRO A 102 -2.78 -0.93 -21.32
N ASP A 103 -2.01 -0.57 -22.31
CA ASP A 103 -2.14 -1.00 -23.70
C ASP A 103 -1.64 -2.43 -23.96
N ILE A 104 -0.90 -3.04 -23.01
CA ILE A 104 -0.48 -4.43 -23.09
C ILE A 104 -1.27 -5.27 -22.08
N ALA A 105 -2.53 -5.52 -22.38
CA ALA A 105 -3.43 -6.27 -21.52
C ALA A 105 -3.32 -7.80 -21.74
N GLY A 106 -3.81 -8.56 -20.76
CA GLY A 106 -3.98 -10.01 -20.81
C GLY A 106 -2.94 -10.82 -20.03
N PRO A 107 -3.27 -12.09 -19.73
CA PRO A 107 -2.41 -13.00 -19.01
C PRO A 107 -1.35 -13.64 -19.91
N GLY A 108 -0.40 -14.37 -19.30
CA GLY A 108 0.60 -15.18 -19.96
C GLY A 108 2.02 -14.60 -19.93
N LYS A 109 3.00 -15.50 -20.07
CA LYS A 109 4.44 -15.17 -19.96
C LYS A 109 4.90 -14.16 -21.02
N THR A 110 4.43 -14.33 -22.26
CA THR A 110 4.79 -13.43 -23.38
C THR A 110 4.28 -12.00 -23.12
N LYS A 111 3.03 -11.86 -22.66
CA LYS A 111 2.46 -10.55 -22.32
C LYS A 111 3.16 -9.93 -21.12
N TYR A 112 3.57 -10.74 -20.16
CA TYR A 112 4.35 -10.27 -19.00
C TYR A 112 5.72 -9.73 -19.44
N ALA A 113 6.45 -10.47 -20.29
CA ALA A 113 7.74 -10.01 -20.83
C ALA A 113 7.59 -8.73 -21.66
N ALA A 114 6.55 -8.65 -22.52
CA ALA A 114 6.25 -7.45 -23.30
C ALA A 114 5.96 -6.23 -22.42
N ARG A 115 5.18 -6.40 -21.32
CA ARG A 115 4.93 -5.30 -20.36
C ARG A 115 6.22 -4.82 -19.71
N LYS A 116 7.10 -5.73 -19.29
CA LYS A 116 8.39 -5.36 -18.70
C LYS A 116 9.27 -4.58 -19.69
N ALA A 117 9.39 -5.08 -20.90
CA ALA A 117 10.16 -4.39 -21.95
C ALA A 117 9.59 -2.99 -22.23
N ALA A 118 8.27 -2.87 -22.39
CA ALA A 118 7.62 -1.59 -22.62
C ALA A 118 7.74 -0.63 -21.41
N SER A 119 7.69 -1.15 -20.17
CA SER A 119 7.91 -0.35 -18.96
C SER A 119 9.30 0.27 -18.96
N VAL A 120 10.34 -0.53 -19.25
CA VAL A 120 11.74 -0.09 -19.30
C VAL A 120 11.95 0.94 -20.43
N GLU A 121 11.43 0.68 -21.62
CA GLU A 121 11.55 1.59 -22.76
C GLU A 121 10.90 2.95 -22.50
N ARG A 122 9.67 2.95 -21.99
CA ARG A 122 8.91 4.16 -21.68
C ARG A 122 9.53 4.96 -20.55
N ALA A 123 9.96 4.28 -19.49
CA ALA A 123 10.66 4.94 -18.39
C ALA A 123 11.97 5.58 -18.89
N ARG A 124 12.74 4.87 -19.72
CA ARG A 124 13.97 5.40 -20.31
C ARG A 124 13.72 6.64 -21.16
N LYS A 125 12.71 6.59 -22.05
CA LYS A 125 12.30 7.76 -22.85
C LYS A 125 11.89 8.93 -21.96
N PHE A 126 11.04 8.68 -20.97
CA PHE A 126 10.59 9.72 -20.03
C PHE A 126 11.76 10.40 -19.31
N ILE A 127 12.72 9.63 -18.78
CA ILE A 127 13.87 10.24 -18.09
C ILE A 127 14.80 10.96 -19.05
N GLN A 128 14.97 10.50 -20.28
CA GLN A 128 15.74 11.23 -21.30
C GLN A 128 15.12 12.61 -21.58
N ASP A 129 13.81 12.69 -21.68
CA ASP A 129 13.10 13.93 -22.03
C ASP A 129 12.96 14.89 -20.84
N THR A 130 12.82 14.37 -19.62
CA THR A 130 12.44 15.19 -18.46
C THR A 130 13.44 15.15 -17.29
N ASN A 131 14.23 14.11 -17.15
CA ASN A 131 15.16 13.87 -16.02
C ASN A 131 16.50 13.30 -16.50
N PRO A 132 17.21 13.98 -17.42
CA PRO A 132 18.42 13.44 -18.07
C PRO A 132 19.53 13.05 -17.07
N GLU A 133 19.56 13.68 -15.90
CA GLU A 133 20.50 13.37 -14.81
C GLU A 133 20.36 11.94 -14.30
N TRP A 134 19.21 11.29 -14.49
CA TRP A 134 18.96 9.90 -14.05
C TRP A 134 19.26 8.84 -15.12
N VAL A 135 19.56 9.23 -16.36
CA VAL A 135 19.79 8.28 -17.47
C VAL A 135 20.98 7.38 -17.19
N ALA A 136 22.11 7.93 -16.80
CA ALA A 136 23.31 7.16 -16.50
C ALA A 136 23.08 6.17 -15.32
N TYR A 137 22.38 6.62 -14.29
CA TYR A 137 22.00 5.78 -13.16
C TYR A 137 21.10 4.61 -13.61
N PHE A 138 20.05 4.90 -14.36
CA PHE A 138 19.12 3.90 -14.88
C PHE A 138 19.83 2.88 -15.78
N ASP A 139 20.65 3.35 -16.73
CA ASP A 139 21.33 2.48 -17.70
C ASP A 139 22.38 1.56 -17.05
N LYS A 140 22.99 1.99 -15.93
CA LYS A 140 23.94 1.20 -15.17
C LYS A 140 23.26 0.10 -14.32
N HIS A 141 22.00 0.26 -13.95
CA HIS A 141 21.32 -0.66 -13.04
C HIS A 141 20.98 -1.98 -13.71
N LYS A 142 21.24 -3.12 -13.01
CA LYS A 142 20.86 -4.45 -13.46
C LYS A 142 19.34 -4.68 -13.42
N LYS A 143 18.65 -4.04 -12.47
CA LYS A 143 17.21 -4.14 -12.22
C LYS A 143 16.45 -2.93 -12.75
N LYS A 144 16.61 -2.68 -14.07
CA LYS A 144 15.93 -1.57 -14.76
C LYS A 144 14.42 -1.69 -14.73
N ASP A 145 13.91 -2.92 -14.75
CA ASP A 145 12.48 -3.22 -14.72
C ASP A 145 11.82 -2.75 -13.41
N ASP A 146 12.46 -3.02 -12.26
CA ASP A 146 11.92 -2.63 -10.96
C ASP A 146 11.96 -1.08 -10.78
N LEU A 147 13.04 -0.44 -11.25
CA LEU A 147 13.11 1.03 -11.32
C LEU A 147 12.03 1.60 -12.25
N ALA A 148 11.94 1.10 -13.48
CA ALA A 148 10.96 1.56 -14.46
C ALA A 148 9.53 1.47 -13.93
N ASP A 149 9.22 0.40 -13.22
CA ASP A 149 7.89 0.14 -12.67
C ASP A 149 7.46 1.22 -11.69
N THR A 150 8.37 1.76 -10.87
CA THR A 150 8.03 2.86 -9.94
C THR A 150 7.70 4.16 -10.68
N VAL A 151 8.46 4.50 -11.73
CA VAL A 151 8.19 5.69 -12.54
C VAL A 151 6.89 5.55 -13.32
N MET A 152 6.69 4.39 -13.98
CA MET A 152 5.47 4.14 -14.76
C MET A 152 4.22 4.12 -13.87
N GLN A 153 4.34 3.61 -12.63
CA GLN A 153 3.29 3.66 -11.64
C GLN A 153 2.93 5.11 -11.26
N ALA A 154 3.93 5.93 -10.96
CA ALA A 154 3.74 7.34 -10.63
C ALA A 154 3.09 8.10 -11.79
N LEU A 155 3.61 7.95 -13.01
CA LEU A 155 3.07 8.61 -14.20
C LEU A 155 1.64 8.17 -14.51
N SER A 156 1.33 6.88 -14.33
CA SER A 156 -0.03 6.37 -14.54
C SER A 156 -1.03 6.99 -13.57
N TYR A 157 -0.62 7.20 -12.33
CA TYR A 157 -1.42 7.87 -11.31
C TYR A 157 -1.63 9.35 -11.65
N ILE A 158 -0.55 10.08 -11.90
CA ILE A 158 -0.58 11.51 -12.25
C ILE A 158 -1.48 11.77 -13.46
N ASN A 159 -1.36 10.94 -14.50
CA ASN A 159 -2.14 11.09 -15.72
C ASN A 159 -3.64 10.78 -15.54
N ARG A 160 -4.00 9.91 -14.57
CA ARG A 160 -5.40 9.54 -14.31
C ARG A 160 -6.10 10.46 -13.34
N THR A 161 -5.39 11.02 -12.37
CA THR A 161 -5.97 11.84 -11.31
C THR A 161 -5.81 13.34 -11.56
N GLY A 162 -5.01 13.72 -12.54
CA GLY A 162 -4.45 15.06 -12.68
C GLY A 162 -3.32 15.26 -11.68
N ALA A 163 -2.34 16.10 -12.03
CA ALA A 163 -1.29 16.48 -11.07
C ALA A 163 -1.95 17.23 -9.91
N PRO A 164 -1.78 16.77 -8.64
CA PRO A 164 -2.21 17.56 -7.50
C PRO A 164 -1.48 18.90 -7.55
N LYS A 165 -2.21 20.00 -7.61
CA LYS A 165 -1.61 21.32 -7.48
C LYS A 165 -1.05 21.45 -6.08
N ALA A 166 0.10 22.10 -5.93
CA ALA A 166 0.79 22.27 -4.65
C ALA A 166 -0.10 22.88 -3.55
N ASP A 167 -1.15 23.59 -3.94
CA ASP A 167 -2.08 24.32 -3.09
C ASP A 167 -3.49 23.72 -3.04
N ASP A 168 -3.73 22.53 -3.60
CA ASP A 168 -5.05 21.91 -3.48
C ASP A 168 -5.29 21.51 -2.02
N PRO A 169 -6.34 22.03 -1.36
CA PRO A 169 -6.73 21.56 -0.04
C PRO A 169 -7.01 20.07 -0.11
N PRO A 170 -6.79 19.31 0.98
CA PRO A 170 -7.03 17.87 0.99
C PRO A 170 -8.43 17.62 0.45
N LYS A 171 -8.53 16.84 -0.64
CA LYS A 171 -9.83 16.46 -1.22
C LYS A 171 -10.65 15.89 -0.08
N LYS A 172 -11.76 16.60 0.28
CA LYS A 172 -12.71 16.09 1.26
C LYS A 172 -12.97 14.65 0.92
N GLU A 173 -12.71 13.76 1.86
CA GLU A 173 -13.04 12.34 1.71
C GLU A 173 -14.43 12.26 1.09
N LYS A 174 -14.53 11.65 -0.10
CA LYS A 174 -15.83 11.20 -0.58
C LYS A 174 -16.32 10.29 0.51
N LYS A 175 -17.28 10.76 1.34
CA LYS A 175 -17.98 9.90 2.29
C LYS A 175 -18.31 8.64 1.50
N LEU A 176 -17.60 7.56 1.81
CA LEU A 176 -17.96 6.25 1.32
C LEU A 176 -19.42 6.09 1.70
N THR A 177 -20.31 6.23 0.72
CA THR A 177 -21.72 5.92 0.92
C THR A 177 -21.71 4.48 1.38
N ALA A 178 -21.99 4.29 2.66
CA ALA A 178 -21.88 3.00 3.31
C ALA A 178 -22.74 2.02 2.52
N ARG A 179 -22.11 1.13 1.73
CA ARG A 179 -22.82 0.00 1.14
C ARG A 179 -23.52 -0.70 2.28
N LYS A 180 -24.85 -0.91 2.15
CA LYS A 180 -25.59 -1.66 3.18
C LYS A 180 -24.82 -2.95 3.46
N PRO A 181 -24.42 -3.21 4.72
CA PRO A 181 -23.59 -4.36 5.04
C PRO A 181 -24.29 -5.65 4.63
N THR A 182 -23.56 -6.56 4.01
CA THR A 182 -24.05 -7.91 3.67
C THR A 182 -24.42 -8.68 4.94
N GLU A 183 -25.23 -9.74 4.80
CA GLU A 183 -25.64 -10.60 5.94
C GLU A 183 -24.43 -11.10 6.75
N ASN A 184 -23.34 -11.50 6.07
CA ASN A 184 -22.10 -11.93 6.71
C ASN A 184 -21.39 -10.79 7.45
N GLN A 185 -21.36 -9.57 6.89
CA GLN A 185 -20.80 -8.40 7.56
C GLN A 185 -21.61 -8.00 8.80
N LYS A 186 -22.93 -8.17 8.76
CA LYS A 186 -23.80 -7.97 9.93
C LYS A 186 -23.51 -9.00 11.02
N ARG A 187 -23.28 -10.28 10.67
CA ARG A 187 -22.90 -11.34 11.63
C ARG A 187 -21.55 -11.03 12.29
N THR A 188 -20.55 -10.60 11.52
CA THR A 188 -19.22 -10.24 12.04
C THR A 188 -19.28 -9.00 12.95
N LYS A 189 -20.16 -8.04 12.66
CA LYS A 189 -20.32 -6.82 13.47
C LYS A 189 -20.66 -7.14 14.93
N TYR A 190 -21.38 -8.22 15.19
CA TYR A 190 -21.82 -8.65 16.53
C TYR A 190 -21.04 -9.87 17.05
N SER A 191 -19.80 -10.06 16.59
CA SER A 191 -18.90 -11.08 17.16
C SER A 191 -18.52 -10.74 18.62
N LYS A 192 -18.10 -11.77 19.41
CA LYS A 192 -17.71 -11.56 20.82
C LYS A 192 -16.70 -10.41 21.01
N ALA A 193 -15.68 -10.32 20.12
CA ALA A 193 -14.68 -9.26 20.18
C ALA A 193 -15.26 -7.86 19.91
N ASN A 194 -16.14 -7.73 18.91
CA ASN A 194 -16.80 -6.46 18.59
C ASN A 194 -17.78 -6.04 19.68
N LEU A 195 -18.51 -6.96 20.29
CA LEU A 195 -19.41 -6.66 21.41
C LEU A 195 -18.64 -6.13 22.61
N ALA A 196 -17.50 -6.74 22.95
CA ALA A 196 -16.64 -6.25 24.04
C ALA A 196 -16.10 -4.83 23.76
N TYR A 197 -15.72 -4.54 22.52
CA TYR A 197 -15.29 -3.22 22.08
C TYR A 197 -16.43 -2.17 22.17
N LEU A 198 -17.63 -2.51 21.68
CA LEU A 198 -18.79 -1.62 21.70
C LEU A 198 -19.26 -1.30 23.12
N LEU A 199 -19.20 -2.27 24.02
CA LEU A 199 -19.47 -2.05 25.45
C LEU A 199 -18.49 -1.05 26.08
N LYS A 200 -17.22 -1.18 25.73
CA LYS A 200 -16.16 -0.31 26.25
C LYS A 200 -16.26 1.12 25.72
N THR A 201 -16.75 1.30 24.50
CA THR A 201 -16.81 2.61 23.81
C THR A 201 -18.16 3.32 23.92
N GLY A 202 -19.16 2.69 24.53
CA GLY A 202 -20.50 3.31 24.70
C GLY A 202 -21.29 3.52 23.42
N ALA A 203 -21.01 2.73 22.34
CA ALA A 203 -21.69 2.85 21.07
C ALA A 203 -23.21 2.56 21.18
N LYS A 204 -24.03 3.19 20.30
CA LYS A 204 -25.50 3.01 20.28
C LYS A 204 -25.88 1.53 20.18
N GLN A 205 -26.75 1.10 21.08
CA GLN A 205 -27.30 -0.25 21.15
C GLN A 205 -28.54 -0.34 20.26
N ASP A 206 -28.65 -1.46 19.51
CA ASP A 206 -29.88 -1.84 18.81
C ASP A 206 -30.40 -3.19 19.33
N ALA A 207 -31.60 -3.60 18.91
CA ALA A 207 -32.23 -4.83 19.39
C ALA A 207 -31.37 -6.09 19.10
N ARG A 208 -30.61 -6.10 18.02
CA ARG A 208 -29.70 -7.19 17.67
C ARG A 208 -28.44 -7.20 18.53
N PHE A 209 -27.91 -6.02 18.85
CA PHE A 209 -26.81 -5.87 19.79
C PHE A 209 -27.19 -6.44 21.15
N ASN A 210 -28.36 -6.10 21.68
CA ASN A 210 -28.82 -6.59 22.97
C ASN A 210 -28.99 -8.13 22.99
N LYS A 211 -29.50 -8.71 21.89
CA LYS A 211 -29.62 -10.16 21.74
C LYS A 211 -28.26 -10.87 21.73
N ASP A 212 -27.30 -10.32 20.97
CA ASP A 212 -25.95 -10.87 20.86
C ASP A 212 -25.17 -10.69 22.18
N LEU A 213 -25.43 -9.60 22.89
CA LEU A 213 -24.89 -9.34 24.23
C LEU A 213 -25.40 -10.34 25.26
N ALA A 214 -26.70 -10.62 25.25
CA ALA A 214 -27.28 -11.62 26.15
C ALA A 214 -26.68 -13.02 25.92
N ARG A 215 -26.49 -13.38 24.64
CA ARG A 215 -25.81 -14.63 24.27
C ARG A 215 -24.34 -14.66 24.73
N TYR A 216 -23.63 -13.55 24.56
CA TYR A 216 -22.25 -13.43 25.02
C TYR A 216 -22.12 -13.64 26.54
N TYR A 217 -22.99 -13.03 27.34
CA TYR A 217 -22.97 -13.21 28.79
C TYR A 217 -23.35 -14.65 29.21
N LYS A 218 -24.26 -15.28 28.48
CA LYS A 218 -24.57 -16.69 28.70
C LYS A 218 -23.36 -17.59 28.46
N ASP A 219 -22.70 -17.43 27.31
CA ASP A 219 -21.48 -18.17 26.94
C ASP A 219 -20.34 -17.92 27.97
N LEU A 220 -20.24 -16.72 28.52
CA LEU A 220 -19.24 -16.37 29.51
C LEU A 220 -19.54 -17.03 30.88
N ALA A 221 -20.80 -17.14 31.26
CA ALA A 221 -21.24 -17.80 32.47
C ALA A 221 -20.99 -19.32 32.39
N GLU A 222 -21.29 -19.96 31.25
CA GLU A 222 -20.99 -21.36 30.99
C GLU A 222 -19.49 -21.64 31.08
N LEU A 223 -18.65 -20.78 30.44
CA LEU A 223 -17.19 -20.91 30.56
C LEU A 223 -16.66 -20.77 31.98
N LYS A 224 -17.23 -19.88 32.79
CA LYS A 224 -16.83 -19.75 34.21
C LYS A 224 -17.25 -20.93 35.05
N ALA A 225 -18.37 -21.58 34.74
CA ALA A 225 -18.81 -22.80 35.43
C ALA A 225 -17.87 -23.98 35.14
N ASP A 226 -17.35 -24.09 33.91
CA ASP A 226 -16.41 -25.15 33.51
C ASP A 226 -15.00 -25.01 34.15
N PHE A 227 -14.65 -23.82 34.67
CA PHE A 227 -13.38 -23.58 35.36
C PHE A 227 -13.47 -23.54 36.87
N GLN A 228 -14.63 -23.83 37.45
CA GLN A 228 -14.84 -23.91 38.91
C GLN A 228 -14.89 -25.38 39.41
N VAL A 229 -14.10 -26.29 38.82
CA VAL A 229 -13.86 -27.63 39.37
C VAL A 229 -12.48 -27.72 40.01
#